data_30377478d36bcb4935ca7268dabf24de
#
_entry.id   30377478d36bcb4935ca7268dabf24de
#
_cell.length_a   1.000
_cell.length_b   1.000
_cell.length_c   1.000
_cell.angle_alpha   90.00
_cell.angle_beta   90.00
_cell.angle_gamma   90.00
#
_symmetry.space_group_name_H-M   'P 1'
#
loop_
_entity.id
_entity.type
_entity.pdbx_description
1 polymer ?
#
loop_
_entity_poly.entity_id
_entity_poly.type
_entity_poly.pdbx_seq_one_letter_code
_entity_poly.pdbx_strand_id
1 'polypeptide(L)'
;MTSIDMKEDSIPAPRSGEEKSGRLLDVKDLHVEFHTRDGVVKAVNGVNYSVDAGETLAVLGESGSGKSVTAQAIMGILDMPPGKIPQGEILFRGQDMLKMSNEERRKVRGRKIAMIFQDALSSLNPVLSVGYQLGEMFRVHEGMGRKEAKAKAIELMDRVRIPAARERVNDYPHQFSGGMRQRIMIAMALALEPDLIIADEPTTALDVTVQAQVMDLLAELQREYNMGLILITHDLGVVADVADKIAVMYAGRIVETAPVHELYKRPAHPYTRGLLDSIPRLDQKGHELYAIKGLPPNLLKIPGGCAFNPRCPKAQDVCRTEVPALVPVTEQDGAQLPGRGSACHFWKETIHG
;
A
#
# COMPACT_ATOMS: atom_id res chain seq x y z
N MET A 1 43.19 -0.66 23.46
CA MET A 1 42.02 -1.18 24.20
C MET A 1 41.33 0.03 24.81
N THR A 2 40.39 0.59 24.12
CA THR A 2 39.54 1.70 24.59
C THR A 2 38.11 1.27 24.39
N SER A 3 37.46 0.94 25.52
CA SER A 3 36.05 0.60 25.59
C SER A 3 35.21 1.81 25.18
N ILE A 4 34.44 1.66 24.12
CA ILE A 4 33.41 2.63 23.74
C ILE A 4 32.18 2.29 24.56
N ASP A 5 31.89 3.12 25.58
CA ASP A 5 30.63 3.13 26.29
C ASP A 5 29.50 3.50 25.33
N MET A 6 28.73 2.52 24.87
CA MET A 6 27.47 2.76 24.22
C MET A 6 26.44 3.10 25.30
N LYS A 7 26.16 4.39 25.47
CA LYS A 7 24.94 4.81 26.17
C LYS A 7 23.75 4.35 25.35
N GLU A 8 23.01 3.41 25.91
CA GLU A 8 21.66 3.04 25.52
C GLU A 8 20.72 4.24 25.75
N ASP A 9 20.54 5.09 24.75
CA ASP A 9 19.35 5.93 24.69
C ASP A 9 18.19 5.06 24.22
N SER A 10 17.51 4.49 25.21
CA SER A 10 16.37 3.62 25.08
C SER A 10 15.20 4.38 24.43
N ILE A 11 14.88 4.02 23.17
CA ILE A 11 13.50 4.14 22.70
C ILE A 11 12.69 3.19 23.58
N PRO A 12 11.67 3.68 24.33
CA PRO A 12 10.92 2.81 25.23
C PRO A 12 10.29 1.70 24.41
N ALA A 13 10.53 0.45 24.82
CA ALA A 13 9.80 -0.69 24.33
C ALA A 13 8.29 -0.44 24.53
N PRO A 14 7.40 -0.83 23.59
CA PRO A 14 5.98 -0.70 23.80
C PRO A 14 5.60 -1.49 25.03
N ARG A 15 5.06 -0.79 26.04
CA ARG A 15 4.48 -1.42 27.21
C ARG A 15 3.32 -2.29 26.73
N SER A 16 3.35 -3.56 27.05
CA SER A 16 2.20 -4.45 26.96
C SER A 16 1.04 -3.79 27.70
N GLY A 17 0.08 -3.19 26.95
CA GLY A 17 -1.09 -2.54 27.54
C GLY A 17 -1.40 -1.12 27.07
N GLU A 18 -0.56 -0.45 26.28
CA GLU A 18 -0.98 0.79 25.63
C GLU A 18 -1.88 0.44 24.44
N GLU A 19 -3.13 0.89 24.50
CA GLU A 19 -4.11 0.77 23.43
C GLU A 19 -3.51 1.26 22.12
N LYS A 20 -3.39 0.37 21.12
CA LYS A 20 -3.03 0.70 19.74
C LYS A 20 -4.23 1.43 19.10
N SER A 21 -4.79 2.44 19.75
CA SER A 21 -5.89 3.25 19.24
C SER A 21 -5.32 4.57 18.72
N GLY A 22 -5.78 5.00 17.55
CA GLY A 22 -5.45 6.30 16.99
C GLY A 22 -4.72 6.24 15.65
N ARG A 23 -4.43 7.42 15.12
CA ARG A 23 -3.79 7.62 13.82
C ARG A 23 -2.39 7.04 13.78
N LEU A 24 -2.20 6.00 12.96
CA LEU A 24 -0.92 5.30 12.81
C LEU A 24 -0.04 5.99 11.76
N LEU A 25 -0.62 6.24 10.59
CA LEU A 25 0.05 6.93 9.48
C LEU A 25 -0.83 8.09 8.99
N ASP A 26 -0.21 9.24 8.74
CA ASP A 26 -0.86 10.40 8.14
C ASP A 26 0.05 10.99 7.06
N VAL A 27 -0.33 10.84 5.81
CA VAL A 27 0.36 11.39 4.64
C VAL A 27 -0.34 12.68 4.25
N LYS A 28 0.40 13.79 4.23
CA LYS A 28 -0.13 15.12 3.96
C LYS A 28 0.60 15.76 2.80
N ASP A 29 -0.17 16.13 1.80
CA ASP A 29 0.26 16.90 0.63
C ASP A 29 1.59 16.40 0.04
N LEU A 30 1.71 15.07 -0.08
CA LEU A 30 2.94 14.42 -0.53
C LEU A 30 3.13 14.62 -2.01
N HIS A 31 4.31 15.14 -2.39
CA HIS A 31 4.78 15.26 -3.76
C HIS A 31 6.05 14.44 -3.98
N VAL A 32 6.11 13.70 -5.09
CA VAL A 32 7.30 12.98 -5.53
C VAL A 32 7.54 13.24 -7.00
N GLU A 33 8.74 13.66 -7.32
CA GLU A 33 9.17 13.97 -8.68
C GLU A 33 10.41 13.16 -9.05
N PHE A 34 10.50 12.76 -10.33
CA PHE A 34 11.73 12.18 -10.88
C PHE A 34 12.31 13.12 -11.93
N HIS A 35 13.53 13.56 -11.70
CA HIS A 35 14.26 14.45 -12.61
C HIS A 35 15.03 13.61 -13.64
N THR A 36 14.42 13.40 -14.80
CA THR A 36 14.97 12.62 -15.90
C THR A 36 15.57 13.52 -16.99
N ARG A 37 16.25 12.92 -17.98
CA ARG A 37 16.76 13.65 -19.15
C ARG A 37 15.65 14.25 -20.01
N ASP A 38 14.46 13.62 -20.02
CA ASP A 38 13.30 14.02 -20.82
C ASP A 38 12.41 15.05 -20.11
N GLY A 39 12.70 15.34 -18.83
CA GLY A 39 11.96 16.31 -18.04
C GLY A 39 11.64 15.80 -16.63
N VAL A 40 10.76 16.52 -15.94
CA VAL A 40 10.32 16.20 -14.57
C VAL A 40 9.03 15.40 -14.62
N VAL A 41 9.09 14.16 -14.16
CA VAL A 41 7.93 13.27 -13.99
C VAL A 41 7.33 13.52 -12.61
N LYS A 42 6.10 14.03 -12.54
CA LYS A 42 5.36 14.23 -11.30
C LYS A 42 4.60 12.96 -10.92
N ALA A 43 5.31 12.01 -10.31
CA ALA A 43 4.76 10.70 -9.99
C ALA A 43 3.72 10.73 -8.86
N VAL A 44 3.88 11.63 -7.89
CA VAL A 44 2.93 11.90 -6.80
C VAL A 44 2.76 13.41 -6.70
N ASN A 45 1.52 13.89 -6.62
CA ASN A 45 1.20 15.30 -6.78
C ASN A 45 0.09 15.75 -5.81
N GLY A 46 0.43 15.89 -4.53
CA GLY A 46 -0.48 16.33 -3.47
C GLY A 46 -1.35 15.19 -2.91
N VAL A 47 -0.74 14.04 -2.61
CA VAL A 47 -1.45 12.89 -2.03
C VAL A 47 -1.69 13.09 -0.55
N ASN A 48 -2.96 12.84 -0.14
CA ASN A 48 -3.40 12.88 1.25
C ASN A 48 -4.17 11.62 1.59
N TYR A 49 -3.75 10.87 2.57
CA TYR A 49 -4.53 9.80 3.20
C TYR A 49 -3.95 9.41 4.57
N SER A 50 -4.74 8.71 5.34
CA SER A 50 -4.33 8.25 6.66
C SER A 50 -4.78 6.82 6.90
N VAL A 51 -4.08 6.14 7.82
CA VAL A 51 -4.40 4.79 8.28
C VAL A 51 -4.35 4.78 9.80
N ASP A 52 -5.37 4.23 10.41
CA ASP A 52 -5.44 4.00 11.85
C ASP A 52 -4.94 2.58 12.21
N ALA A 53 -4.63 2.35 13.48
CA ALA A 53 -4.27 1.01 13.92
C ALA A 53 -5.45 0.04 13.73
N GLY A 54 -5.19 -1.15 13.19
CA GLY A 54 -6.23 -2.12 12.86
C GLY A 54 -7.05 -1.80 11.61
N GLU A 55 -6.79 -0.70 10.90
CA GLU A 55 -7.48 -0.30 9.67
C GLU A 55 -6.77 -0.84 8.43
N THR A 56 -7.56 -1.29 7.44
CA THR A 56 -7.07 -1.63 6.10
C THR A 56 -7.48 -0.55 5.09
N LEU A 57 -6.50 0.18 4.57
CA LEU A 57 -6.67 1.12 3.45
C LEU A 57 -6.28 0.45 2.14
N ALA A 58 -7.20 0.32 1.20
CA ALA A 58 -6.86 -0.05 -0.17
C ALA A 58 -6.52 1.19 -1.02
N VAL A 59 -5.40 1.14 -1.75
CA VAL A 59 -5.02 2.16 -2.73
C VAL A 59 -5.15 1.58 -4.12
N LEU A 60 -6.12 2.06 -4.87
CA LEU A 60 -6.50 1.57 -6.19
C LEU A 60 -6.09 2.53 -7.31
N GLY A 61 -5.90 2.02 -8.49
CA GLY A 61 -5.66 2.79 -9.71
C GLY A 61 -4.89 2.00 -10.77
N GLU A 62 -4.89 2.50 -12.01
CA GLU A 62 -4.14 1.90 -13.12
C GLU A 62 -2.62 1.92 -12.86
N SER A 63 -1.88 1.09 -13.61
CA SER A 63 -0.40 1.12 -13.59
C SER A 63 0.12 2.53 -13.90
N GLY A 64 1.17 2.96 -13.20
CA GLY A 64 1.74 4.30 -13.36
C GLY A 64 0.94 5.42 -12.67
N SER A 65 -0.13 5.16 -11.90
CA SER A 65 -0.86 6.21 -11.17
C SER A 65 -0.11 6.78 -9.96
N GLY A 66 1.02 6.19 -9.52
CA GLY A 66 1.88 6.66 -8.43
C GLY A 66 1.78 5.87 -7.12
N LYS A 67 1.02 4.77 -7.07
CA LYS A 67 0.76 3.95 -5.86
C LYS A 67 2.05 3.44 -5.22
N SER A 68 2.85 2.67 -5.98
CA SER A 68 4.12 2.09 -5.50
C SER A 68 5.15 3.16 -5.14
N VAL A 69 5.17 4.28 -5.90
CA VAL A 69 6.05 5.41 -5.59
C VAL A 69 5.69 6.04 -4.24
N THR A 70 4.38 6.17 -3.94
CA THR A 70 3.92 6.66 -2.64
C THR A 70 4.35 5.70 -1.51
N ALA A 71 4.21 4.38 -1.71
CA ALA A 71 4.66 3.37 -0.76
C ALA A 71 6.17 3.45 -0.50
N GLN A 72 6.98 3.56 -1.56
CA GLN A 72 8.43 3.71 -1.46
C GLN A 72 8.83 5.00 -0.74
N ALA A 73 8.10 6.09 -0.96
CA ALA A 73 8.34 7.35 -0.25
C ALA A 73 8.06 7.20 1.26
N ILE A 74 6.95 6.54 1.65
CA ILE A 74 6.62 6.24 3.05
C ILE A 74 7.70 5.37 3.68
N MET A 75 8.12 4.31 2.99
CA MET A 75 9.21 3.45 3.45
C MET A 75 10.57 4.18 3.46
N GLY A 76 10.70 5.32 2.78
CA GLY A 76 11.98 6.02 2.62
C GLY A 76 13.02 5.20 1.87
N ILE A 77 12.60 4.38 0.89
CA ILE A 77 13.45 3.55 0.02
C ILE A 77 13.45 4.06 -1.43
N LEU A 78 12.91 5.24 -1.65
CA LEU A 78 12.94 5.89 -2.96
C LEU A 78 14.38 6.21 -3.35
N ASP A 79 14.79 5.85 -4.58
CA ASP A 79 16.09 6.20 -5.11
C ASP A 79 16.21 7.72 -5.32
N MET A 80 17.05 8.36 -4.55
CA MET A 80 17.31 9.80 -4.60
C MET A 80 18.81 10.07 -4.78
N PRO A 81 19.31 10.55 -5.96
CA PRO A 81 18.61 10.86 -7.21
C PRO A 81 18.21 9.58 -8.00
N PRO A 82 17.31 9.62 -9.03
CA PRO A 82 16.68 10.81 -9.64
C PRO A 82 15.43 11.32 -8.93
N GLY A 83 14.92 10.59 -7.93
CA GLY A 83 13.75 10.99 -7.15
C GLY A 83 14.01 12.22 -6.27
N LYS A 84 12.96 13.00 -6.04
CA LYS A 84 12.91 14.09 -5.07
C LYS A 84 11.54 14.15 -4.42
N ILE A 85 11.51 14.55 -3.15
CA ILE A 85 10.29 14.85 -2.40
C ILE A 85 10.32 16.36 -2.11
N PRO A 86 9.77 17.21 -3.02
CA PRO A 86 9.84 18.66 -2.87
C PRO A 86 8.92 19.19 -1.77
N GLN A 87 7.83 18.46 -1.42
CA GLN A 87 6.80 18.92 -0.51
C GLN A 87 6.06 17.73 0.12
N GLY A 88 5.51 17.95 1.31
CA GLY A 88 4.66 17.02 2.03
C GLY A 88 5.22 16.61 3.39
N GLU A 89 4.38 15.90 4.13
CA GLU A 89 4.73 15.28 5.41
C GLU A 89 4.30 13.81 5.41
N ILE A 90 5.09 12.96 6.05
CA ILE A 90 4.76 11.56 6.30
C ILE A 90 4.87 11.34 7.81
N LEU A 91 3.75 11.44 8.50
CA LEU A 91 3.70 11.32 9.96
C LEU A 91 3.39 9.87 10.34
N PHE A 92 4.36 9.17 10.91
CA PHE A 92 4.17 7.87 11.52
C PHE A 92 4.12 8.02 13.03
N ARG A 93 3.00 7.67 13.66
CA ARG A 93 2.73 7.94 15.09
C ARG A 93 3.06 9.39 15.49
N GLY A 94 2.74 10.34 14.62
CA GLY A 94 2.99 11.77 14.83
C GLY A 94 4.43 12.24 14.56
N GLN A 95 5.35 11.35 14.22
CA GLN A 95 6.75 11.70 13.88
C GLN A 95 6.93 11.77 12.36
N ASP A 96 7.47 12.88 11.87
CA ASP A 96 7.68 13.09 10.44
C ASP A 96 8.87 12.28 9.92
N MET A 97 8.58 11.21 9.17
CA MET A 97 9.57 10.31 8.56
C MET A 97 10.54 11.03 7.61
N LEU A 98 10.11 12.13 6.99
CA LEU A 98 10.96 12.88 6.05
C LEU A 98 12.05 13.68 6.78
N LYS A 99 11.80 14.07 8.03
CA LYS A 99 12.76 14.80 8.89
C LYS A 99 13.71 13.90 9.68
N MET A 100 13.44 12.60 9.73
CA MET A 100 14.30 11.63 10.40
C MET A 100 15.63 11.46 9.69
N SER A 101 16.70 11.29 10.47
CA SER A 101 18.01 10.84 9.97
C SER A 101 17.91 9.43 9.38
N ASN A 102 18.91 9.04 8.60
CA ASN A 102 18.95 7.67 8.03
C ASN A 102 19.00 6.59 9.11
N GLU A 103 19.61 6.88 10.25
CA GLU A 103 19.73 5.95 11.37
C GLU A 103 18.38 5.76 12.08
N GLU A 104 17.64 6.85 12.33
CA GLU A 104 16.29 6.79 12.89
C GLU A 104 15.33 6.03 11.96
N ARG A 105 15.37 6.32 10.64
CA ARG A 105 14.58 5.58 9.65
C ARG A 105 14.90 4.08 9.63
N ARG A 106 16.16 3.69 9.83
CA ARG A 106 16.56 2.27 9.93
C ARG A 106 15.92 1.57 11.12
N LYS A 107 15.75 2.26 12.26
CA LYS A 107 15.09 1.73 13.46
C LYS A 107 13.59 1.53 13.26
N VAL A 108 12.97 2.31 12.37
CA VAL A 108 11.54 2.21 12.03
C VAL A 108 11.28 1.15 10.96
N ARG A 109 12.12 1.12 9.90
CA ARG A 109 11.98 0.17 8.78
C ARG A 109 12.21 -1.26 9.22
N GLY A 110 11.34 -2.17 8.75
CA GLY A 110 11.36 -3.60 9.06
C GLY A 110 10.84 -3.92 10.46
N ARG A 111 10.99 -3.02 11.42
CA ARG A 111 10.55 -3.23 12.81
C ARG A 111 9.18 -2.64 13.11
N LYS A 112 8.89 -1.45 12.59
CA LYS A 112 7.63 -0.73 12.84
C LYS A 112 6.77 -0.59 11.60
N ILE A 113 7.41 -0.41 10.46
CA ILE A 113 6.78 -0.40 9.14
C ILE A 113 7.49 -1.44 8.30
N ALA A 114 6.74 -2.40 7.74
CA ALA A 114 7.25 -3.40 6.82
C ALA A 114 6.58 -3.28 5.45
N MET A 115 7.21 -3.82 4.42
CA MET A 115 6.68 -3.81 3.05
C MET A 115 6.74 -5.20 2.44
N ILE A 116 5.66 -5.60 1.80
CA ILE A 116 5.56 -6.77 0.93
C ILE A 116 5.64 -6.24 -0.50
N PHE A 117 6.70 -6.62 -1.22
CA PHE A 117 6.93 -6.17 -2.59
C PHE A 117 6.14 -7.00 -3.60
N GLN A 118 5.92 -6.44 -4.79
CA GLN A 118 5.14 -7.04 -5.87
C GLN A 118 5.72 -8.38 -6.35
N ASP A 119 7.06 -8.49 -6.45
CA ASP A 119 7.72 -9.69 -6.97
C ASP A 119 8.48 -10.44 -5.87
N ALA A 120 7.93 -11.61 -5.50
CA ALA A 120 8.53 -12.51 -4.54
C ALA A 120 9.85 -13.16 -5.04
N LEU A 121 10.04 -13.25 -6.35
CA LEU A 121 11.27 -13.83 -6.91
C LEU A 121 12.46 -12.90 -6.75
N SER A 122 12.27 -11.62 -7.00
CA SER A 122 13.34 -10.62 -6.86
C SER A 122 13.61 -10.24 -5.41
N SER A 123 12.64 -10.42 -4.52
CA SER A 123 12.73 -10.04 -3.10
C SER A 123 13.47 -11.06 -2.24
N LEU A 124 13.43 -12.35 -2.63
CA LEU A 124 14.14 -13.43 -1.94
C LEU A 124 15.50 -13.68 -2.58
N ASN A 125 16.56 -13.69 -1.77
CA ASN A 125 17.90 -14.02 -2.27
C ASN A 125 17.96 -15.51 -2.66
N PRO A 126 18.19 -15.85 -3.96
CA PRO A 126 18.10 -17.24 -4.44
C PRO A 126 19.21 -18.16 -3.93
N VAL A 127 20.32 -17.60 -3.45
CA VAL A 127 21.50 -18.36 -2.98
C VAL A 127 21.53 -18.54 -1.46
N LEU A 128 20.52 -18.03 -0.75
CA LEU A 128 20.36 -18.21 0.69
C LEU A 128 19.11 -19.05 0.98
N SER A 129 19.18 -19.93 1.99
CA SER A 129 18.02 -20.69 2.41
C SER A 129 16.95 -19.78 3.02
N VAL A 130 15.69 -20.19 2.92
CA VAL A 130 14.55 -19.42 3.46
C VAL A 130 14.70 -19.22 4.98
N GLY A 131 15.08 -20.25 5.73
CA GLY A 131 15.30 -20.13 7.17
C GLY A 131 16.45 -19.21 7.55
N TYR A 132 17.48 -19.08 6.69
CA TYR A 132 18.55 -18.11 6.90
C TYR A 132 18.04 -16.67 6.76
N GLN A 133 17.25 -16.40 5.72
CA GLN A 133 16.70 -15.07 5.43
C GLN A 133 15.67 -14.65 6.50
N LEU A 134 14.74 -15.53 6.87
CA LEU A 134 13.80 -15.28 7.96
C LEU A 134 14.51 -15.08 9.31
N GLY A 135 15.50 -15.94 9.61
CA GLY A 135 16.26 -15.85 10.85
C GLY A 135 17.18 -14.62 10.92
N GLU A 136 17.52 -14.00 9.78
CA GLU A 136 18.32 -12.78 9.74
C GLU A 136 17.61 -11.61 10.43
N MET A 137 16.30 -11.51 10.27
CA MET A 137 15.48 -10.49 10.93
C MET A 137 15.69 -10.49 12.45
N PHE A 138 15.63 -11.66 13.07
CA PHE A 138 15.82 -11.82 14.53
C PHE A 138 17.28 -11.62 14.95
N ARG A 139 18.23 -12.06 14.12
CA ARG A 139 19.66 -11.89 14.45
C ARG A 139 20.10 -10.43 14.40
N VAL A 140 19.60 -9.69 13.40
CA VAL A 140 20.00 -8.29 13.18
C VAL A 140 19.29 -7.35 14.15
N HIS A 141 17.99 -7.55 14.36
CA HIS A 141 17.17 -6.61 15.13
C HIS A 141 17.01 -6.98 16.60
N GLU A 142 17.15 -8.26 16.97
CA GLU A 142 16.95 -8.75 18.34
C GLU A 142 18.22 -9.40 18.94
N GLY A 143 19.31 -9.48 18.15
CA GLY A 143 20.57 -10.05 18.61
C GLY A 143 20.53 -11.55 18.89
N MET A 144 19.51 -12.27 18.38
CA MET A 144 19.32 -13.71 18.65
C MET A 144 20.45 -14.57 18.10
N GLY A 145 20.77 -15.65 18.79
CA GLY A 145 21.69 -16.68 18.33
C GLY A 145 21.13 -17.46 17.12
N ARG A 146 22.02 -18.06 16.31
CA ARG A 146 21.61 -18.79 15.08
C ARG A 146 20.58 -19.88 15.32
N LYS A 147 20.68 -20.62 16.43
CA LYS A 147 19.76 -21.73 16.74
C LYS A 147 18.38 -21.20 17.09
N GLU A 148 18.31 -20.16 17.88
CA GLU A 148 17.07 -19.51 18.30
C GLU A 148 16.38 -18.82 17.12
N ALA A 149 17.12 -18.04 16.33
CA ALA A 149 16.62 -17.40 15.10
C ALA A 149 16.08 -18.43 14.09
N LYS A 150 16.70 -19.62 13.98
CA LYS A 150 16.18 -20.70 13.15
C LYS A 150 14.86 -21.27 13.69
N ALA A 151 14.72 -21.42 15.00
CA ALA A 151 13.48 -21.87 15.62
C ALA A 151 12.35 -20.86 15.33
N LYS A 152 12.61 -19.56 15.46
CA LYS A 152 11.68 -18.49 15.10
C LYS A 152 11.32 -18.48 13.62
N ALA A 153 12.28 -18.76 12.74
CA ALA A 153 12.01 -18.89 11.29
C ALA A 153 11.03 -20.04 11.00
N ILE A 154 11.16 -21.19 11.69
CA ILE A 154 10.21 -22.31 11.55
C ILE A 154 8.82 -21.90 12.07
N GLU A 155 8.71 -21.26 13.23
CA GLU A 155 7.43 -20.75 13.76
C GLU A 155 6.74 -19.81 12.76
N LEU A 156 7.49 -18.89 12.12
CA LEU A 156 6.95 -18.00 11.09
C LEU A 156 6.49 -18.76 9.85
N MET A 157 7.26 -19.73 9.39
CA MET A 157 6.87 -20.57 8.23
C MET A 157 5.58 -21.35 8.52
N ASP A 158 5.43 -21.90 9.71
CA ASP A 158 4.21 -22.59 10.14
C ASP A 158 3.03 -21.59 10.18
N ARG A 159 3.26 -20.39 10.72
CA ARG A 159 2.22 -19.34 10.83
C ARG A 159 1.68 -18.90 9.47
N VAL A 160 2.53 -18.81 8.46
CA VAL A 160 2.10 -18.52 7.08
C VAL A 160 1.70 -19.78 6.30
N ARG A 161 1.50 -20.88 7.00
CA ARG A 161 0.98 -22.15 6.45
C ARG A 161 1.87 -22.77 5.36
N ILE A 162 3.20 -22.72 5.58
CA ILE A 162 4.15 -23.48 4.74
C ILE A 162 4.16 -24.94 5.21
N PRO A 163 3.79 -25.92 4.38
CA PRO A 163 3.78 -27.32 4.75
C PRO A 163 5.17 -27.82 5.11
N ALA A 164 5.29 -28.65 6.17
CA ALA A 164 6.54 -29.24 6.61
C ALA A 164 7.66 -28.21 6.87
N ALA A 165 7.32 -27.09 7.55
CA ALA A 165 8.23 -25.97 7.75
C ALA A 165 9.57 -26.37 8.37
N ARG A 166 9.56 -27.30 9.32
CA ARG A 166 10.78 -27.81 10.01
C ARG A 166 11.75 -28.52 9.08
N GLU A 167 11.23 -29.31 8.13
CA GLU A 167 12.03 -30.01 7.13
C GLU A 167 12.54 -29.03 6.04
N ARG A 168 11.69 -28.08 5.68
CA ARG A 168 11.91 -27.17 4.55
C ARG A 168 12.60 -25.86 4.89
N VAL A 169 12.88 -25.60 6.15
CA VAL A 169 13.55 -24.35 6.60
C VAL A 169 14.93 -24.14 5.95
N ASN A 170 15.59 -25.21 5.50
CA ASN A 170 16.87 -25.14 4.81
C ASN A 170 16.74 -25.09 3.28
N ASP A 171 15.52 -25.19 2.73
CA ASP A 171 15.26 -25.10 1.30
C ASP A 171 15.54 -23.69 0.78
N TYR A 172 15.82 -23.61 -0.52
CA TYR A 172 16.07 -22.35 -1.21
C TYR A 172 14.78 -21.84 -1.88
N PRO A 173 14.66 -20.52 -2.16
CA PRO A 173 13.45 -19.94 -2.73
C PRO A 173 12.92 -20.65 -3.99
N HIS A 174 13.81 -21.12 -4.86
CA HIS A 174 13.42 -21.82 -6.11
C HIS A 174 12.74 -23.17 -5.89
N GLN A 175 12.86 -23.78 -4.69
CA GLN A 175 12.22 -25.04 -4.32
C GLN A 175 10.76 -24.85 -3.83
N PHE A 176 10.29 -23.61 -3.72
CA PHE A 176 8.94 -23.25 -3.30
C PHE A 176 8.08 -22.78 -4.50
N SER A 177 6.79 -23.08 -4.47
CA SER A 177 5.84 -22.57 -5.45
C SER A 177 5.69 -21.04 -5.34
N GLY A 178 5.08 -20.38 -6.34
CA GLY A 178 4.84 -18.94 -6.33
C GLY A 178 4.08 -18.48 -5.09
N GLY A 179 2.97 -19.13 -4.76
CA GLY A 179 2.19 -18.82 -3.57
C GLY A 179 2.93 -19.08 -2.26
N MET A 180 3.78 -20.11 -2.20
CA MET A 180 4.61 -20.35 -1.02
C MET A 180 5.69 -19.29 -0.86
N ARG A 181 6.32 -18.82 -1.94
CA ARG A 181 7.28 -17.71 -1.90
C ARG A 181 6.60 -16.41 -1.42
N GLN A 182 5.37 -16.17 -1.89
CA GLN A 182 4.58 -15.02 -1.42
C GLN A 182 4.32 -15.11 0.09
N ARG A 183 3.92 -16.27 0.59
CA ARG A 183 3.74 -16.49 2.04
C ARG A 183 5.04 -16.32 2.83
N ILE A 184 6.18 -16.71 2.28
CA ILE A 184 7.50 -16.47 2.90
C ILE A 184 7.80 -14.96 2.97
N MET A 185 7.49 -14.18 1.93
CA MET A 185 7.63 -12.72 2.00
C MET A 185 6.72 -12.10 3.07
N ILE A 186 5.49 -12.59 3.19
CA ILE A 186 4.59 -12.17 4.27
C ILE A 186 5.21 -12.50 5.63
N ALA A 187 5.77 -13.70 5.80
CA ALA A 187 6.47 -14.09 7.01
C ALA A 187 7.65 -13.16 7.33
N MET A 188 8.44 -12.76 6.32
CA MET A 188 9.53 -11.79 6.50
C MET A 188 9.01 -10.42 6.96
N ALA A 189 7.94 -9.93 6.36
CA ALA A 189 7.34 -8.66 6.74
C ALA A 189 6.79 -8.69 8.18
N LEU A 190 6.27 -9.84 8.63
CA LEU A 190 5.70 -10.04 9.96
C LEU A 190 6.71 -10.38 11.05
N ALA A 191 7.96 -10.72 10.69
CA ALA A 191 8.94 -11.29 11.60
C ALA A 191 9.15 -10.50 12.91
N LEU A 192 9.02 -9.18 12.85
CA LEU A 192 9.22 -8.27 13.98
C LEU A 192 7.91 -7.61 14.45
N GLU A 193 6.76 -8.18 14.10
CA GLU A 193 5.42 -7.72 14.50
C GLU A 193 5.22 -6.21 14.26
N PRO A 194 5.31 -5.74 13.00
CA PRO A 194 5.25 -4.32 12.69
C PRO A 194 3.87 -3.74 13.05
N ASP A 195 3.85 -2.42 13.26
CA ASP A 195 2.60 -1.68 13.48
C ASP A 195 1.85 -1.44 12.17
N LEU A 196 2.59 -1.33 11.04
CA LEU A 196 2.05 -1.08 9.70
C LEU A 196 2.70 -1.99 8.66
N ILE A 197 1.88 -2.61 7.81
CA ILE A 197 2.35 -3.29 6.59
C ILE A 197 1.85 -2.54 5.36
N ILE A 198 2.74 -2.34 4.39
CA ILE A 198 2.40 -1.88 3.04
C ILE A 198 2.56 -3.07 2.11
N ALA A 199 1.47 -3.58 1.54
CA ALA A 199 1.46 -4.67 0.59
C ALA A 199 1.27 -4.10 -0.84
N ASP A 200 2.35 -4.09 -1.63
CA ASP A 200 2.33 -3.59 -2.99
C ASP A 200 2.07 -4.73 -3.97
N GLU A 201 0.84 -4.81 -4.48
CA GLU A 201 0.34 -5.85 -5.39
C GLU A 201 0.70 -7.29 -4.94
N PRO A 202 0.34 -7.69 -3.71
CA PRO A 202 0.86 -8.91 -3.07
C PRO A 202 0.41 -10.21 -3.74
N THR A 203 -0.50 -10.15 -4.71
CA THR A 203 -1.07 -11.32 -5.38
C THR A 203 -0.85 -11.33 -6.89
N THR A 204 -0.12 -10.35 -7.42
CA THR A 204 0.23 -10.30 -8.85
C THR A 204 0.99 -11.57 -9.25
N ALA A 205 0.64 -12.15 -10.38
CA ALA A 205 1.17 -13.42 -10.93
C ALA A 205 0.81 -14.69 -10.15
N LEU A 206 -0.20 -14.66 -9.27
CA LEU A 206 -0.80 -15.82 -8.62
C LEU A 206 -2.10 -16.22 -9.32
N ASP A 207 -2.44 -17.50 -9.30
CA ASP A 207 -3.77 -17.94 -9.70
C ASP A 207 -4.85 -17.50 -8.69
N VAL A 208 -6.11 -17.39 -9.15
CA VAL A 208 -7.22 -16.83 -8.37
C VAL A 208 -7.41 -17.53 -7.01
N THR A 209 -7.21 -18.85 -6.97
CA THR A 209 -7.38 -19.63 -5.74
C THR A 209 -6.28 -19.30 -4.72
N VAL A 210 -5.03 -19.23 -5.17
CA VAL A 210 -3.89 -18.88 -4.32
C VAL A 210 -3.95 -17.42 -3.90
N GLN A 211 -4.42 -16.52 -4.78
CA GLN A 211 -4.67 -15.12 -4.48
C GLN A 211 -5.63 -14.97 -3.30
N ALA A 212 -6.79 -15.62 -3.34
CA ALA A 212 -7.76 -15.60 -2.24
C ALA A 212 -7.12 -16.08 -0.92
N GLN A 213 -6.38 -17.19 -0.95
CA GLN A 213 -5.72 -17.73 0.24
C GLN A 213 -4.64 -16.80 0.83
N VAL A 214 -3.93 -16.05 -0.01
CA VAL A 214 -2.92 -15.06 0.44
C VAL A 214 -3.62 -13.86 1.07
N MET A 215 -4.73 -13.40 0.50
CA MET A 215 -5.48 -12.28 1.02
C MET A 215 -6.18 -12.62 2.35
N ASP A 216 -6.77 -13.82 2.46
CA ASP A 216 -7.35 -14.32 3.72
C ASP A 216 -6.29 -14.36 4.83
N LEU A 217 -5.09 -14.87 4.49
CA LEU A 217 -3.96 -14.92 5.42
C LEU A 217 -3.57 -13.52 5.89
N LEU A 218 -3.43 -12.55 4.97
CA LEU A 218 -3.11 -11.16 5.32
C LEU A 218 -4.17 -10.52 6.22
N ALA A 219 -5.46 -10.74 5.91
CA ALA A 219 -6.56 -10.20 6.70
C ALA A 219 -6.63 -10.84 8.09
N GLU A 220 -6.34 -12.14 8.22
CA GLU A 220 -6.26 -12.84 9.49
C GLU A 220 -5.12 -12.28 10.36
N LEU A 221 -3.93 -12.16 9.79
CA LEU A 221 -2.75 -11.65 10.48
C LEU A 221 -2.90 -10.15 10.84
N GLN A 222 -3.52 -9.35 9.96
CA GLN A 222 -3.83 -7.95 10.25
C GLN A 222 -4.69 -7.82 11.50
N ARG A 223 -5.75 -8.63 11.62
CA ARG A 223 -6.63 -8.64 12.80
C ARG A 223 -5.94 -9.16 14.05
N GLU A 224 -5.17 -10.23 13.92
CA GLU A 224 -4.48 -10.85 15.05
C GLU A 224 -3.47 -9.90 15.69
N TYR A 225 -2.69 -9.19 14.88
CA TYR A 225 -1.68 -8.24 15.36
C TYR A 225 -2.21 -6.83 15.58
N ASN A 226 -3.48 -6.56 15.24
CA ASN A 226 -4.09 -5.22 15.24
C ASN A 226 -3.20 -4.19 14.54
N MET A 227 -2.61 -4.56 13.40
CA MET A 227 -1.73 -3.70 12.60
C MET A 227 -2.52 -2.92 11.55
N GLY A 228 -2.02 -1.75 11.17
CA GLY A 228 -2.51 -1.06 9.97
C GLY A 228 -2.06 -1.79 8.71
N LEU A 229 -2.91 -1.82 7.69
CA LEU A 229 -2.56 -2.40 6.38
C LEU A 229 -2.84 -1.40 5.26
N ILE A 230 -1.85 -1.11 4.44
CA ILE A 230 -2.04 -0.44 3.14
C ILE A 230 -1.94 -1.50 2.06
N LEU A 231 -3.04 -1.76 1.38
CA LEU A 231 -3.13 -2.72 0.28
C LEU A 231 -3.14 -1.97 -1.05
N ILE A 232 -2.04 -2.02 -1.79
CA ILE A 232 -1.97 -1.50 -3.15
C ILE A 232 -2.34 -2.63 -4.10
N THR A 233 -3.37 -2.43 -4.91
CA THR A 233 -3.81 -3.41 -5.90
C THR A 233 -4.57 -2.74 -7.03
N HIS A 234 -4.74 -3.46 -8.13
CA HIS A 234 -5.64 -3.10 -9.22
C HIS A 234 -6.89 -4.02 -9.23
N ASP A 235 -6.93 -5.03 -8.38
CA ASP A 235 -8.04 -5.98 -8.29
C ASP A 235 -9.09 -5.51 -7.28
N LEU A 236 -10.14 -4.92 -7.80
CA LEU A 236 -11.29 -4.46 -7.02
C LEU A 236 -12.05 -5.61 -6.35
N GLY A 237 -12.08 -6.80 -6.95
CA GLY A 237 -12.79 -7.96 -6.37
C GLY A 237 -12.24 -8.34 -5.00
N VAL A 238 -10.92 -8.32 -4.85
CA VAL A 238 -10.22 -8.64 -3.60
C VAL A 238 -10.43 -7.58 -2.52
N VAL A 239 -10.47 -6.30 -2.94
CA VAL A 239 -10.59 -5.16 -2.01
C VAL A 239 -11.91 -5.14 -1.26
N ALA A 240 -12.99 -5.59 -1.91
CA ALA A 240 -14.34 -5.57 -1.34
C ALA A 240 -14.44 -6.33 0.00
N ASP A 241 -13.66 -7.40 0.16
CA ASP A 241 -13.73 -8.31 1.30
C ASP A 241 -12.75 -7.97 2.43
N VAL A 242 -11.69 -7.21 2.12
CA VAL A 242 -10.58 -7.01 3.08
C VAL A 242 -10.35 -5.55 3.50
N ALA A 243 -10.83 -4.57 2.74
CA ALA A 243 -10.58 -3.17 3.02
C ALA A 243 -11.71 -2.51 3.82
N ASP A 244 -11.33 -1.62 4.74
CA ASP A 244 -12.28 -0.74 5.43
C ASP A 244 -12.56 0.50 4.59
N LYS A 245 -11.51 1.01 3.96
CA LYS A 245 -11.52 2.28 3.23
C LYS A 245 -10.70 2.17 1.94
N ILE A 246 -11.12 2.92 0.93
CA ILE A 246 -10.46 2.95 -0.38
C ILE A 246 -10.02 4.39 -0.69
N ALA A 247 -8.81 4.51 -1.26
CA ALA A 247 -8.31 5.70 -1.93
C ALA A 247 -8.03 5.36 -3.39
N VAL A 248 -8.74 5.99 -4.32
CA VAL A 248 -8.55 5.80 -5.76
C VAL A 248 -7.56 6.83 -6.28
N MET A 249 -6.50 6.36 -6.91
CA MET A 249 -5.40 7.18 -7.39
C MET A 249 -5.34 7.24 -8.92
N TYR A 250 -5.23 8.44 -9.47
CA TYR A 250 -5.09 8.69 -10.90
C TYR A 250 -4.07 9.79 -11.16
N ALA A 251 -3.09 9.55 -12.03
CA ALA A 251 -2.06 10.53 -12.42
C ALA A 251 -1.40 11.25 -11.23
N GLY A 252 -1.00 10.50 -10.22
CA GLY A 252 -0.31 11.03 -9.04
C GLY A 252 -1.21 11.71 -8.00
N ARG A 253 -2.53 11.68 -8.13
CA ARG A 253 -3.49 12.31 -7.22
C ARG A 253 -4.53 11.32 -6.71
N ILE A 254 -5.01 11.54 -5.49
CA ILE A 254 -6.22 10.88 -5.01
C ILE A 254 -7.43 11.58 -5.65
N VAL A 255 -8.22 10.81 -6.40
CA VAL A 255 -9.42 11.32 -7.08
C VAL A 255 -10.71 10.99 -6.35
N GLU A 256 -10.71 9.94 -5.53
CA GLU A 256 -11.84 9.59 -4.66
C GLU A 256 -11.35 8.85 -3.41
N THR A 257 -12.00 9.10 -2.28
CA THR A 257 -11.88 8.33 -1.05
C THR A 257 -13.25 7.98 -0.52
N ALA A 258 -13.43 6.76 0.00
CA ALA A 258 -14.68 6.35 0.66
C ALA A 258 -14.49 5.10 1.52
N PRO A 259 -15.39 4.82 2.47
CA PRO A 259 -15.58 3.48 3.01
C PRO A 259 -15.87 2.49 1.86
N VAL A 260 -15.37 1.27 1.96
CA VAL A 260 -15.42 0.29 0.87
C VAL A 260 -16.84 0.12 0.31
N HIS A 261 -17.83 -0.17 1.15
CA HIS A 261 -19.22 -0.41 0.71
C HIS A 261 -19.85 0.81 0.02
N GLU A 262 -19.53 2.01 0.46
CA GLU A 262 -20.03 3.24 -0.14
C GLU A 262 -19.44 3.50 -1.53
N LEU A 263 -18.15 3.21 -1.73
CA LEU A 263 -17.51 3.38 -3.04
C LEU A 263 -18.10 2.43 -4.08
N TYR A 264 -18.32 1.14 -3.72
CA TYR A 264 -18.92 0.17 -4.64
C TYR A 264 -20.38 0.50 -4.96
N LYS A 265 -21.12 0.98 -3.98
CA LYS A 265 -22.54 1.28 -4.15
C LYS A 265 -22.79 2.57 -4.94
N ARG A 266 -22.00 3.61 -4.65
CA ARG A 266 -22.24 4.97 -5.17
C ARG A 266 -20.91 5.69 -5.45
N PRO A 267 -20.13 5.30 -6.49
CA PRO A 267 -18.90 5.99 -6.82
C PRO A 267 -19.17 7.46 -7.19
N ALA A 268 -18.32 8.36 -6.68
CA ALA A 268 -18.47 9.81 -6.84
C ALA A 268 -17.52 10.42 -7.90
N HIS A 269 -16.66 9.59 -8.51
CA HIS A 269 -15.77 10.02 -9.59
C HIS A 269 -15.97 9.15 -10.83
N PRO A 270 -16.05 9.71 -12.04
CA PRO A 270 -16.26 8.94 -13.28
C PRO A 270 -15.17 7.90 -13.55
N TYR A 271 -13.94 8.14 -13.14
CA TYR A 271 -12.86 7.15 -13.22
C TYR A 271 -13.13 5.93 -12.34
N THR A 272 -13.53 6.14 -11.08
CA THR A 272 -13.88 5.06 -10.15
C THR A 272 -15.05 4.24 -10.70
N ARG A 273 -16.08 4.90 -11.25
CA ARG A 273 -17.20 4.20 -11.91
C ARG A 273 -16.69 3.32 -13.06
N GLY A 274 -15.82 3.88 -13.93
CA GLY A 274 -15.24 3.12 -15.03
C GLY A 274 -14.41 1.92 -14.58
N LEU A 275 -13.67 2.02 -13.46
CA LEU A 275 -12.97 0.89 -12.86
C LEU A 275 -13.94 -0.19 -12.38
N LEU A 276 -15.04 0.18 -11.69
CA LEU A 276 -16.04 -0.75 -11.21
C LEU A 276 -16.80 -1.42 -12.36
N ASP A 277 -17.12 -0.67 -13.42
CA ASP A 277 -17.82 -1.18 -14.60
C ASP A 277 -16.92 -2.13 -15.45
N SER A 278 -15.61 -2.10 -15.24
CA SER A 278 -14.66 -3.01 -15.90
C SER A 278 -14.54 -4.39 -15.21
N ILE A 279 -15.13 -4.56 -14.02
CA ILE A 279 -15.14 -5.85 -13.30
C ILE A 279 -16.11 -6.81 -13.99
N PRO A 280 -15.67 -8.04 -14.38
CA PRO A 280 -16.57 -9.05 -14.90
C PRO A 280 -17.62 -9.44 -13.85
N ARG A 281 -18.89 -9.24 -14.14
CA ARG A 281 -20.02 -9.69 -13.29
C ARG A 281 -20.50 -11.05 -13.76
N LEU A 282 -20.60 -12.01 -12.84
CA LEU A 282 -21.05 -13.37 -13.12
C LEU A 282 -22.52 -13.45 -13.58
N ASP A 283 -23.33 -12.45 -13.21
CA ASP A 283 -24.76 -12.34 -13.54
C ASP A 283 -25.03 -11.71 -14.91
N GLN A 284 -24.03 -11.12 -15.56
CA GLN A 284 -24.17 -10.44 -16.86
C GLN A 284 -23.50 -11.21 -18.01
N LYS A 285 -23.87 -12.48 -18.19
CA LYS A 285 -23.39 -13.27 -19.33
C LYS A 285 -23.82 -12.62 -20.66
N GLY A 286 -22.84 -12.16 -21.46
CA GLY A 286 -23.06 -11.63 -22.81
C GLY A 286 -23.02 -10.11 -22.95
N HIS A 287 -22.77 -9.34 -21.88
CA HIS A 287 -22.48 -7.92 -21.98
C HIS A 287 -21.00 -7.70 -22.30
N GLU A 288 -20.70 -6.80 -23.22
CA GLU A 288 -19.32 -6.34 -23.45
C GLU A 288 -18.77 -5.69 -22.17
N LEU A 289 -17.56 -6.12 -21.75
CA LEU A 289 -16.89 -5.50 -20.63
C LEU A 289 -16.62 -4.02 -20.95
N TYR A 290 -17.05 -3.13 -20.07
CA TYR A 290 -16.74 -1.73 -20.21
C TYR A 290 -15.24 -1.52 -19.94
N ALA A 291 -14.52 -1.04 -20.95
CA ALA A 291 -13.12 -0.63 -20.80
C ALA A 291 -13.04 0.90 -20.82
N ILE A 292 -12.30 1.47 -19.87
CA ILE A 292 -12.01 2.91 -19.90
C ILE A 292 -11.21 3.22 -21.16
N LYS A 293 -11.82 4.00 -22.08
CA LYS A 293 -11.22 4.32 -23.39
C LYS A 293 -9.97 5.18 -23.24
N GLY A 294 -8.98 4.93 -24.11
CA GLY A 294 -7.73 5.70 -24.16
C GLY A 294 -6.66 5.20 -23.18
N LEU A 295 -5.46 5.75 -23.29
CA LEU A 295 -4.32 5.41 -22.43
C LEU A 295 -4.26 6.32 -21.20
N PRO A 296 -3.70 5.85 -20.06
CA PRO A 296 -3.36 6.71 -18.94
C PRO A 296 -2.47 7.89 -19.40
N PRO A 297 -2.56 9.05 -18.74
CA PRO A 297 -1.79 10.22 -19.16
C PRO A 297 -0.29 10.02 -18.93
N ASN A 298 0.51 10.60 -19.81
CA ASN A 298 1.95 10.69 -19.59
C ASN A 298 2.23 11.68 -18.45
N LEU A 299 2.91 11.20 -17.39
CA LEU A 299 3.23 12.02 -16.22
C LEU A 299 4.26 13.13 -16.48
N LEU A 300 4.94 13.11 -17.63
CA LEU A 300 5.73 14.25 -18.12
C LEU A 300 4.85 15.40 -18.64
N LYS A 301 3.63 15.08 -19.12
CA LYS A 301 2.69 16.03 -19.73
C LYS A 301 1.27 15.74 -19.24
N ILE A 302 1.04 15.95 -17.95
CA ILE A 302 -0.30 15.78 -17.37
C ILE A 302 -1.25 16.78 -18.02
N PRO A 303 -2.44 16.36 -18.47
CA PRO A 303 -3.45 17.25 -19.01
C PRO A 303 -3.78 18.41 -18.05
N GLY A 304 -4.07 19.60 -18.61
CA GLY A 304 -4.57 20.73 -17.83
C GLY A 304 -5.92 20.39 -17.18
N GLY A 305 -6.21 21.03 -16.05
CA GLY A 305 -7.43 20.78 -15.29
C GLY A 305 -7.46 19.37 -14.65
N CYS A 306 -8.62 18.73 -14.73
CA CYS A 306 -8.78 17.35 -14.27
C CYS A 306 -7.94 16.40 -15.15
N ALA A 307 -6.99 15.68 -14.59
CA ALA A 307 -6.12 14.77 -15.36
C ALA A 307 -6.90 13.67 -16.11
N PHE A 308 -8.11 13.32 -15.66
CA PHE A 308 -8.98 12.34 -16.30
C PHE A 308 -9.82 12.93 -17.46
N ASN A 309 -9.83 14.27 -17.66
CA ASN A 309 -10.70 14.92 -18.65
C ASN A 309 -10.64 14.31 -20.07
N PRO A 310 -9.48 13.88 -20.61
CA PRO A 310 -9.42 13.32 -21.96
C PRO A 310 -10.13 11.97 -22.12
N ARG A 311 -10.32 11.23 -21.00
CA ARG A 311 -10.94 9.91 -20.98
C ARG A 311 -12.34 9.92 -20.35
N CYS A 312 -12.73 11.06 -19.75
CA CYS A 312 -13.99 11.19 -19.04
C CYS A 312 -15.17 11.37 -20.00
N PRO A 313 -16.17 10.49 -19.98
CA PRO A 313 -17.36 10.64 -20.85
C PRO A 313 -18.25 11.83 -20.46
N LYS A 314 -18.06 12.40 -19.25
CA LYS A 314 -18.81 13.55 -18.72
C LYS A 314 -17.97 14.84 -18.69
N ALA A 315 -16.82 14.87 -19.39
CA ALA A 315 -15.93 16.04 -19.37
C ALA A 315 -16.61 17.31 -19.95
N GLN A 316 -16.49 18.40 -19.22
CA GLN A 316 -16.95 19.74 -19.60
C GLN A 316 -15.76 20.72 -19.67
N ASP A 317 -15.98 21.96 -20.09
CA ASP A 317 -14.90 22.93 -20.29
C ASP A 317 -14.12 23.24 -19.01
N VAL A 318 -14.80 23.35 -17.86
CA VAL A 318 -14.16 23.54 -16.56
C VAL A 318 -13.19 22.40 -16.23
N CYS A 319 -13.48 21.16 -16.65
CA CYS A 319 -12.59 20.02 -16.42
C CYS A 319 -11.27 20.13 -17.20
N ARG A 320 -11.19 20.95 -18.25
CA ARG A 320 -9.99 21.17 -19.06
C ARG A 320 -9.10 22.29 -18.52
N THR A 321 -9.67 23.19 -17.71
CA THR A 321 -9.00 24.40 -17.23
C THR A 321 -8.70 24.38 -15.74
N GLU A 322 -9.56 23.76 -14.94
CA GLU A 322 -9.45 23.79 -13.47
C GLU A 322 -9.20 22.40 -12.90
N VAL A 323 -8.19 22.32 -12.01
CA VAL A 323 -7.90 21.09 -11.26
C VAL A 323 -8.91 20.95 -10.12
N PRO A 324 -9.76 19.90 -10.10
CA PRO A 324 -10.70 19.72 -9.01
C PRO A 324 -9.99 19.40 -7.69
N ALA A 325 -10.38 20.09 -6.63
CA ALA A 325 -9.94 19.75 -5.27
C ALA A 325 -10.66 18.49 -4.80
N LEU A 326 -10.02 17.71 -3.93
CA LEU A 326 -10.67 16.62 -3.20
C LEU A 326 -11.60 17.23 -2.14
N VAL A 327 -12.89 17.27 -2.42
CA VAL A 327 -13.90 17.85 -1.54
C VAL A 327 -14.73 16.78 -0.85
N PRO A 328 -15.23 17.02 0.38
CA PRO A 328 -16.16 16.10 1.04
C PRO A 328 -17.40 15.85 0.20
N VAL A 329 -17.81 14.60 0.11
CA VAL A 329 -19.08 14.20 -0.50
C VAL A 329 -20.21 14.35 0.53
N THR A 330 -21.34 14.93 0.11
CA THR A 330 -22.48 15.16 0.98
C THR A 330 -23.73 14.45 0.47
N GLU A 331 -24.66 14.15 1.34
CA GLU A 331 -26.03 13.73 0.98
C GLU A 331 -26.83 14.89 0.37
N GLN A 332 -28.05 14.61 -0.12
CA GLN A 332 -28.91 15.62 -0.73
C GLN A 332 -29.34 16.73 0.26
N ASP A 333 -29.43 16.41 1.55
CA ASP A 333 -29.73 17.34 2.65
C ASP A 333 -28.50 18.16 3.10
N GLY A 334 -27.32 17.95 2.50
CA GLY A 334 -26.08 18.63 2.83
C GLY A 334 -25.27 17.97 3.94
N ALA A 335 -25.72 16.87 4.56
CA ALA A 335 -24.94 16.15 5.55
C ALA A 335 -23.67 15.54 4.92
N GLN A 336 -22.52 15.78 5.55
CA GLN A 336 -21.25 15.19 5.08
C GLN A 336 -21.25 13.68 5.33
N LEU A 337 -20.85 12.92 4.33
CA LEU A 337 -20.61 11.49 4.47
C LEU A 337 -19.20 11.27 5.03
N PRO A 338 -19.06 10.70 6.24
CA PRO A 338 -17.76 10.52 6.89
C PRO A 338 -16.78 9.73 5.99
N GLY A 339 -15.54 10.20 5.88
CA GLY A 339 -14.49 9.53 5.13
C GLY A 339 -14.67 9.54 3.60
N ARG A 340 -15.70 10.23 3.06
CA ARG A 340 -15.91 10.35 1.62
C ARG A 340 -15.41 11.67 1.07
N GLY A 341 -14.64 11.58 -0.03
CA GLY A 341 -14.18 12.73 -0.80
C GLY A 341 -14.12 12.42 -2.28
N SER A 342 -14.37 13.41 -3.13
CA SER A 342 -14.23 13.28 -4.58
C SER A 342 -13.56 14.52 -5.18
N ALA A 343 -12.61 14.31 -6.09
CA ALA A 343 -11.96 15.34 -6.89
C ALA A 343 -12.63 15.41 -8.28
N CYS A 344 -13.93 15.63 -8.29
CA CYS A 344 -14.71 15.80 -9.51
C CYS A 344 -15.61 17.04 -9.39
N HIS A 345 -15.59 17.96 -10.37
CA HIS A 345 -16.50 19.13 -10.39
C HIS A 345 -17.97 18.71 -10.38
N PHE A 346 -18.29 17.52 -10.94
CA PHE A 346 -19.65 17.00 -11.14
C PHE A 346 -19.90 15.73 -10.31
N TRP A 347 -19.31 15.63 -9.10
CA TRP A 347 -19.47 14.45 -8.26
C TRP A 347 -20.93 14.17 -7.88
N LYS A 348 -21.74 15.24 -7.67
CA LYS A 348 -23.18 15.11 -7.34
C LYS A 348 -23.95 14.39 -8.45
N GLU A 349 -23.71 14.72 -9.71
CA GLU A 349 -24.31 14.09 -10.87
C GLU A 349 -23.77 12.66 -11.09
N THR A 350 -22.53 12.40 -10.65
CA THR A 350 -21.92 11.08 -10.78
C THR A 350 -22.48 10.09 -9.79
N ILE A 351 -22.76 10.51 -8.56
CA ILE A 351 -23.37 9.64 -7.53
C ILE A 351 -24.80 9.24 -7.88
N HIS A 352 -25.56 10.12 -8.51
CA HIS A 352 -27.00 9.93 -8.78
C HIS A 352 -27.31 9.45 -10.20
N GLY A 353 -26.32 9.43 -11.10
CA GLY A 353 -26.45 8.97 -12.50
C GLY A 353 -25.78 7.64 -12.71
#